data_2661118f29fce6518b715d4763a59f85
#
_entry.id   2661118f29fce6518b715d4763a59f85
#
_cell.length_a   1.000
_cell.length_b   1.000
_cell.length_c   1.000
_cell.angle_alpha   90.00
_cell.angle_beta   90.00
_cell.angle_gamma   90.00
#
_symmetry.space_group_name_H-M   'P 1'
#
loop_
_entity.id
_entity.type
_entity.pdbx_description
1 polymer ?
#
loop_
_entity_poly.entity_id
_entity_poly.type
_entity_poly.pdbx_seq_one_letter_code
_entity_poly.pdbx_strand_id
1 'polypeptide(L)'
;MSGEAFVTGVGIHRFGRWAEKSTIQLASTAISSALADSSINFGKVQAAYLGAEYSSFVDGRMIVQHFGWTGITINHYQQACASGSAAFREACLAVAAGRIDIALVCGYEKMGGGLLKGGDVDRDREFHLHRMGLDVTPARIAMAIQRRMHDYGETPEMLAVEAAQCFGYGALNPFGPQRPAVTVDEVLESGTVCSPLTRKMCCNSSDGAAAAIVMSRQKAAELGCLSRAVRVAAIASGSPDAEDLVGGPGAHIGGDFRAGNHTRWVTGVAYEMAGVGPDDIDLVQCHAPFAGGGMICAEAMGFCPEGEGGRFFMDGHARIDGKTPINTDGGLLARGHPLGATGVAEIFELTRQLRGDGGALQVPGNPRVALAHNTGLGCLNTHILMRD
;
A
#
# COMPACT_ATOMS: atom_id res chain seq x y z
N MET A 1 14.49 -20.16 -3.11
CA MET A 1 13.17 -20.79 -3.30
C MET A 1 13.11 -21.28 -4.73
N SER A 2 12.70 -22.54 -4.98
CA SER A 2 12.76 -23.15 -6.32
C SER A 2 11.54 -22.84 -7.20
N GLY A 3 10.51 -22.20 -6.68
CA GLY A 3 9.27 -21.89 -7.40
C GLY A 3 9.01 -20.39 -7.52
N GLU A 4 8.20 -20.04 -8.52
CA GLU A 4 7.77 -18.67 -8.80
C GLU A 4 6.28 -18.52 -8.47
N ALA A 5 5.89 -17.34 -7.97
CA ALA A 5 4.51 -16.94 -7.77
C ALA A 5 4.10 -15.87 -8.79
N PHE A 6 2.87 -15.97 -9.28
CA PHE A 6 2.32 -15.08 -10.27
C PHE A 6 0.97 -14.53 -9.83
N VAL A 7 0.76 -13.23 -9.96
CA VAL A 7 -0.56 -12.61 -9.84
C VAL A 7 -1.31 -12.84 -11.15
N THR A 8 -2.36 -13.63 -11.11
CA THR A 8 -3.14 -14.02 -12.29
C THR A 8 -4.48 -13.30 -12.38
N GLY A 9 -5.00 -12.80 -11.27
CA GLY A 9 -6.23 -12.02 -11.22
C GLY A 9 -6.21 -11.03 -10.08
N VAL A 10 -6.82 -9.86 -10.31
CA VAL A 10 -6.95 -8.80 -9.30
C VAL A 10 -8.35 -8.22 -9.32
N GLY A 11 -8.81 -7.75 -8.16
CA GLY A 11 -10.12 -7.15 -8.01
C GLY A 11 -10.17 -6.17 -6.85
N ILE A 12 -11.06 -5.21 -6.92
CA ILE A 12 -11.23 -4.19 -5.90
C ILE A 12 -12.70 -3.82 -5.73
N HIS A 13 -13.15 -3.62 -4.51
CA HIS A 13 -14.35 -2.85 -4.22
C HIS A 13 -13.92 -1.39 -4.06
N ARG A 14 -14.57 -0.48 -4.78
CA ARG A 14 -14.31 0.97 -4.71
C ARG A 14 -14.18 1.46 -3.27
N PHE A 15 -13.09 2.16 -2.97
CA PHE A 15 -12.87 2.74 -1.65
C PHE A 15 -13.78 3.95 -1.42
N GLY A 16 -14.20 4.14 -0.18
CA GLY A 16 -15.12 5.23 0.17
C GLY A 16 -15.71 5.06 1.57
N ARG A 17 -16.86 5.65 1.80
CA ARG A 17 -17.67 5.47 3.01
C ARG A 17 -18.92 4.68 2.66
N TRP A 18 -19.03 3.48 3.20
CA TRP A 18 -20.07 2.51 2.87
C TRP A 18 -20.81 2.06 4.14
N ALA A 19 -21.54 3.00 4.77
CA ALA A 19 -22.24 2.73 6.01
C ALA A 19 -23.24 1.57 5.88
N GLU A 20 -23.89 1.46 4.71
CA GLU A 20 -24.91 0.47 4.38
C GLU A 20 -24.37 -0.91 3.99
N LYS A 21 -23.08 -1.04 3.66
CA LYS A 21 -22.48 -2.31 3.26
C LYS A 21 -21.78 -3.02 4.41
N SER A 22 -21.95 -4.32 4.50
CA SER A 22 -21.17 -5.16 5.40
C SER A 22 -19.75 -5.40 4.89
N THR A 23 -18.83 -5.77 5.78
CA THR A 23 -17.46 -6.20 5.42
C THR A 23 -17.49 -7.34 4.39
N ILE A 24 -18.44 -8.28 4.53
CA ILE A 24 -18.62 -9.40 3.61
C ILE A 24 -18.96 -8.91 2.20
N GLN A 25 -19.87 -7.93 2.06
CA GLN A 25 -20.25 -7.37 0.77
C GLN A 25 -19.09 -6.64 0.09
N LEU A 26 -18.27 -5.90 0.86
CA LEU A 26 -17.08 -5.23 0.33
C LEU A 26 -16.08 -6.26 -0.20
N ALA A 27 -15.71 -7.24 0.63
CA ALA A 27 -14.72 -8.25 0.31
C ALA A 27 -15.19 -9.20 -0.82
N SER A 28 -16.46 -9.65 -0.79
CA SER A 28 -16.99 -10.54 -1.84
C SER A 28 -16.99 -9.89 -3.21
N THR A 29 -17.24 -8.58 -3.30
CA THR A 29 -17.14 -7.86 -4.58
C THR A 29 -15.71 -7.90 -5.12
N ALA A 30 -14.70 -7.61 -4.29
CA ALA A 30 -13.30 -7.64 -4.69
C ALA A 30 -12.85 -9.06 -5.10
N ILE A 31 -13.22 -10.06 -4.31
CA ILE A 31 -12.89 -11.47 -4.59
C ILE A 31 -13.55 -11.95 -5.89
N SER A 32 -14.84 -11.65 -6.10
CA SER A 32 -15.53 -12.00 -7.35
C SER A 32 -14.87 -11.40 -8.58
N SER A 33 -14.44 -10.13 -8.47
CA SER A 33 -13.71 -9.46 -9.55
C SER A 33 -12.33 -10.12 -9.81
N ALA A 34 -11.59 -10.49 -8.78
CA ALA A 34 -10.29 -11.16 -8.92
C ALA A 34 -10.41 -12.57 -9.53
N LEU A 35 -11.45 -13.33 -9.13
CA LEU A 35 -11.77 -14.64 -9.72
C LEU A 35 -12.14 -14.52 -11.20
N ALA A 36 -12.96 -13.51 -11.55
CA ALA A 36 -13.35 -13.24 -12.93
C ALA A 36 -12.14 -12.82 -13.79
N ASP A 37 -11.27 -11.94 -13.28
CA ASP A 37 -10.06 -11.48 -13.97
C ASP A 37 -9.07 -12.64 -14.24
N SER A 38 -8.97 -13.60 -13.31
CA SER A 38 -8.17 -14.82 -13.52
C SER A 38 -8.91 -15.94 -14.23
N SER A 39 -10.17 -15.75 -14.60
CA SER A 39 -11.02 -16.74 -15.29
C SER A 39 -11.14 -18.08 -14.55
N ILE A 40 -11.13 -18.07 -13.22
CA ILE A 40 -11.31 -19.27 -12.40
C ILE A 40 -12.54 -19.16 -11.51
N ASN A 41 -13.06 -20.30 -11.06
CA ASN A 41 -14.07 -20.37 -10.01
C ASN A 41 -13.41 -20.59 -8.64
N PHE A 42 -14.13 -20.23 -7.58
CA PHE A 42 -13.65 -20.33 -6.20
C PHE A 42 -13.28 -21.79 -5.79
N GLY A 43 -13.92 -22.80 -6.37
CA GLY A 43 -13.64 -24.20 -6.08
C GLY A 43 -12.21 -24.66 -6.42
N LYS A 44 -11.46 -23.86 -7.19
CA LYS A 44 -10.03 -24.12 -7.49
C LYS A 44 -9.07 -23.52 -6.45
N VAL A 45 -9.54 -22.61 -5.59
CA VAL A 45 -8.72 -21.99 -4.54
C VAL A 45 -8.40 -23.03 -3.46
N GLN A 46 -7.14 -23.11 -3.07
CA GLN A 46 -6.65 -24.10 -2.09
C GLN A 46 -6.42 -23.51 -0.71
N ALA A 47 -6.17 -22.21 -0.62
CA ALA A 47 -6.07 -21.50 0.65
C ALA A 47 -6.43 -20.01 0.49
N ALA A 48 -6.97 -19.41 1.55
CA ALA A 48 -7.25 -17.99 1.64
C ALA A 48 -6.29 -17.31 2.64
N TYR A 49 -5.75 -16.16 2.24
CA TYR A 49 -4.88 -15.31 3.02
C TYR A 49 -5.54 -13.94 3.14
N LEU A 50 -5.94 -13.59 4.33
CA LEU A 50 -6.79 -12.44 4.59
C LEU A 50 -6.06 -11.42 5.45
N GLY A 51 -6.18 -10.14 5.13
CA GLY A 51 -5.58 -9.04 5.87
C GLY A 51 -6.62 -8.03 6.33
N ALA A 52 -6.71 -7.78 7.64
CA ALA A 52 -7.55 -6.75 8.21
C ALA A 52 -7.01 -6.32 9.58
N GLU A 53 -7.29 -5.09 9.99
CA GLU A 53 -6.87 -4.58 11.30
C GLU A 53 -8.01 -4.62 12.32
N TYR A 54 -9.16 -4.07 11.98
CA TYR A 54 -10.31 -3.97 12.89
C TYR A 54 -11.36 -5.06 12.70
N SER A 55 -11.30 -5.76 11.57
CA SER A 55 -12.21 -6.85 11.28
C SER A 55 -11.68 -8.16 11.85
N SER A 56 -12.55 -8.95 12.47
CA SER A 56 -12.17 -10.18 13.16
C SER A 56 -11.88 -11.35 12.19
N PHE A 57 -11.22 -12.40 12.70
CA PHE A 57 -11.11 -13.68 11.99
C PHE A 57 -12.49 -14.26 11.62
N VAL A 58 -13.52 -14.02 12.44
CA VAL A 58 -14.89 -14.49 12.15
C VAL A 58 -15.42 -13.84 10.87
N ASP A 59 -15.17 -12.53 10.66
CA ASP A 59 -15.54 -11.86 9.41
C ASP A 59 -14.82 -12.47 8.22
N GLY A 60 -13.52 -12.73 8.35
CA GLY A 60 -12.72 -13.40 7.32
C GLY A 60 -13.25 -14.78 6.96
N ARG A 61 -13.61 -15.60 7.97
CA ARG A 61 -14.26 -16.89 7.77
C ARG A 61 -15.59 -16.75 7.00
N MET A 62 -16.44 -15.80 7.39
CA MET A 62 -17.73 -15.57 6.74
C MET A 62 -17.57 -15.08 5.29
N ILE A 63 -16.55 -14.28 4.99
CA ILE A 63 -16.20 -13.88 3.63
C ILE A 63 -15.90 -15.11 2.76
N VAL A 64 -15.04 -16.02 3.24
CA VAL A 64 -14.69 -17.25 2.51
C VAL A 64 -15.90 -18.17 2.34
N GLN A 65 -16.69 -18.35 3.39
CA GLN A 65 -17.91 -19.19 3.37
C GLN A 65 -19.00 -18.65 2.46
N HIS A 66 -19.00 -17.32 2.16
CA HIS A 66 -19.90 -16.74 1.17
C HIS A 66 -19.71 -17.35 -0.22
N PHE A 67 -18.50 -17.81 -0.57
CA PHE A 67 -18.20 -18.49 -1.84
C PHE A 67 -18.38 -20.00 -1.80
N GLY A 68 -18.57 -20.58 -0.63
CA GLY A 68 -18.82 -22.00 -0.44
C GLY A 68 -18.04 -22.63 0.73
N TRP A 69 -18.50 -23.80 1.16
CA TRP A 69 -17.90 -24.59 2.24
C TRP A 69 -16.91 -25.60 1.65
N THR A 70 -15.77 -25.07 1.14
CA THR A 70 -14.80 -25.88 0.39
C THR A 70 -13.74 -26.57 1.28
N GLY A 71 -13.72 -26.26 2.58
CA GLY A 71 -12.77 -26.84 3.53
C GLY A 71 -11.34 -26.31 3.40
N ILE A 72 -11.11 -25.23 2.63
CA ILE A 72 -9.78 -24.64 2.47
C ILE A 72 -9.27 -24.00 3.75
N THR A 73 -7.95 -23.95 3.89
CA THR A 73 -7.30 -23.23 5.00
C THR A 73 -7.54 -21.73 4.88
N ILE A 74 -7.90 -21.11 6.00
CA ILE A 74 -8.08 -19.65 6.10
C ILE A 74 -7.04 -19.11 7.06
N ASN A 75 -6.19 -18.23 6.56
CA ASN A 75 -5.17 -17.52 7.33
C ASN A 75 -5.56 -16.05 7.46
N HIS A 76 -5.36 -15.46 8.62
CA HIS A 76 -5.69 -14.06 8.87
C HIS A 76 -4.46 -13.33 9.45
N TYR A 77 -4.15 -12.17 8.86
CA TYR A 77 -2.97 -11.36 9.20
C TYR A 77 -3.40 -10.00 9.70
N GLN A 78 -2.77 -9.58 10.79
CA GLN A 78 -3.00 -8.29 11.42
C GLN A 78 -1.63 -7.62 11.64
N GLN A 79 -1.35 -6.61 10.84
CA GLN A 79 -0.13 -5.80 10.87
C GLN A 79 -0.48 -4.33 10.59
N ALA A 80 -1.52 -3.82 11.24
CA ALA A 80 -2.05 -2.48 11.01
C ALA A 80 -2.27 -2.23 9.50
N CYS A 81 -1.72 -1.13 8.96
CA CYS A 81 -1.86 -0.78 7.54
C CYS A 81 -1.19 -1.79 6.59
N ALA A 82 -0.27 -2.62 7.07
CA ALA A 82 0.43 -3.64 6.30
C ALA A 82 -0.24 -5.02 6.30
N SER A 83 -1.42 -5.17 6.92
CA SER A 83 -2.12 -6.47 7.03
C SER A 83 -2.35 -7.14 5.68
N GLY A 84 -2.76 -6.39 4.66
CA GLY A 84 -3.01 -6.93 3.32
C GLY A 84 -1.72 -7.31 2.59
N SER A 85 -0.66 -6.52 2.69
CA SER A 85 0.63 -6.83 2.07
C SER A 85 1.31 -8.03 2.74
N ALA A 86 1.14 -8.21 4.06
CA ALA A 86 1.59 -9.39 4.78
C ALA A 86 0.83 -10.65 4.30
N ALA A 87 -0.49 -10.57 4.17
CA ALA A 87 -1.28 -11.66 3.61
C ALA A 87 -0.84 -12.04 2.18
N PHE A 88 -0.55 -11.03 1.34
CA PHE A 88 -0.02 -11.25 -0.01
C PHE A 88 1.35 -11.93 0.02
N ARG A 89 2.26 -11.44 0.87
CA ARG A 89 3.59 -12.03 1.05
C ARG A 89 3.50 -13.53 1.41
N GLU A 90 2.70 -13.88 2.40
CA GLU A 90 2.58 -15.26 2.87
C GLU A 90 1.92 -16.19 1.84
N ALA A 91 0.97 -15.68 1.07
CA ALA A 91 0.40 -16.42 -0.06
C ALA A 91 1.46 -16.71 -1.13
N CYS A 92 2.28 -15.72 -1.49
CA CYS A 92 3.38 -15.88 -2.44
C CYS A 92 4.43 -16.90 -1.95
N LEU A 93 4.79 -16.85 -0.66
CA LEU A 93 5.71 -17.82 -0.05
C LEU A 93 5.15 -19.24 -0.10
N ALA A 94 3.87 -19.44 0.21
CA ALA A 94 3.24 -20.75 0.18
C ALA A 94 3.20 -21.33 -1.25
N VAL A 95 2.89 -20.51 -2.24
CA VAL A 95 2.88 -20.89 -3.67
C VAL A 95 4.31 -21.18 -4.14
N ALA A 96 5.27 -20.30 -3.90
CA ALA A 96 6.67 -20.48 -4.30
C ALA A 96 7.35 -21.69 -3.62
N ALA A 97 6.91 -22.05 -2.42
CA ALA A 97 7.36 -23.25 -1.72
C ALA A 97 6.67 -24.54 -2.22
N GLY A 98 5.75 -24.44 -3.19
CA GLY A 98 5.01 -25.59 -3.72
C GLY A 98 4.04 -26.25 -2.73
N ARG A 99 3.62 -25.52 -1.68
CA ARG A 99 2.64 -26.02 -0.72
C ARG A 99 1.22 -26.02 -1.26
N ILE A 100 0.93 -25.06 -2.10
CA ILE A 100 -0.33 -24.86 -2.82
C ILE A 100 -0.02 -24.28 -4.19
N ASP A 101 -0.93 -24.44 -5.13
CA ASP A 101 -0.83 -23.88 -6.48
C ASP A 101 -1.67 -22.63 -6.68
N ILE A 102 -2.77 -22.49 -5.93
CA ILE A 102 -3.71 -21.38 -6.07
C ILE A 102 -4.09 -20.84 -4.70
N ALA A 103 -3.70 -19.59 -4.45
CA ALA A 103 -4.04 -18.83 -3.26
C ALA A 103 -5.01 -17.69 -3.61
N LEU A 104 -6.00 -17.46 -2.76
CA LEU A 104 -6.76 -16.23 -2.69
C LEU A 104 -6.12 -15.30 -1.64
N VAL A 105 -5.83 -14.08 -2.03
CA VAL A 105 -5.48 -12.99 -1.09
C VAL A 105 -6.63 -11.99 -1.07
N CYS A 106 -7.04 -11.53 0.12
CA CYS A 106 -8.00 -10.44 0.25
C CYS A 106 -7.67 -9.55 1.43
N GLY A 107 -7.44 -8.28 1.15
CA GLY A 107 -7.38 -7.23 2.16
C GLY A 107 -8.70 -6.50 2.25
N TYR A 108 -9.20 -6.24 3.43
CA TYR A 108 -10.49 -5.57 3.62
C TYR A 108 -10.50 -4.79 4.93
N GLU A 109 -11.29 -3.71 4.95
CA GLU A 109 -11.51 -2.94 6.17
C GLU A 109 -12.82 -2.19 6.13
N LYS A 110 -13.44 -2.08 7.31
CA LYS A 110 -14.54 -1.16 7.57
C LYS A 110 -14.16 -0.28 8.76
N MET A 111 -13.76 0.95 8.45
CA MET A 111 -13.05 1.85 9.36
C MET A 111 -13.93 2.51 10.44
N GLY A 112 -15.15 2.10 10.67
CA GLY A 112 -16.00 2.58 11.77
C GLY A 112 -15.86 4.08 12.07
N GLY A 113 -15.22 4.45 13.11
CA GLY A 113 -15.13 5.83 13.61
C GLY A 113 -13.73 6.36 13.89
N GLY A 114 -12.69 6.06 13.10
CA GLY A 114 -11.40 6.70 13.29
C GLY A 114 -10.17 5.85 13.02
N LEU A 115 -9.02 6.51 12.92
CA LEU A 115 -7.70 5.92 12.85
C LEU A 115 -7.30 5.36 14.21
N LEU A 116 -6.67 4.19 14.19
CA LEU A 116 -5.99 3.48 15.27
C LEU A 116 -6.33 3.95 16.70
N LYS A 117 -7.27 3.27 17.34
CA LYS A 117 -7.30 3.27 18.80
C LYS A 117 -6.13 2.39 19.23
N GLY A 118 -5.14 2.98 19.90
CA GLY A 118 -4.07 2.22 20.53
C GLY A 118 -4.69 1.13 21.42
N GLY A 119 -4.17 -0.09 21.32
CA GLY A 119 -4.43 -1.13 22.32
C GLY A 119 -3.95 -0.67 23.71
N ASP A 120 -3.98 -1.55 24.69
CA ASP A 120 -3.33 -1.33 25.99
C ASP A 120 -1.81 -1.14 25.76
N VAL A 121 -1.47 0.08 25.40
CA VAL A 121 -0.08 0.49 25.29
C VAL A 121 0.46 0.56 26.72
N ASP A 122 1.69 0.14 26.89
CA ASP A 122 2.45 0.33 28.13
C ASP A 122 2.36 1.81 28.52
N ARG A 123 1.38 2.14 29.37
CA ARG A 123 1.02 3.51 29.73
C ARG A 123 2.19 4.27 30.35
N ASP A 124 3.14 3.56 30.92
CA ASP A 124 4.33 4.19 31.54
C ASP A 124 5.31 4.68 30.48
N ARG A 125 5.46 3.95 29.36
CA ARG A 125 6.38 4.33 28.29
C ARG A 125 5.83 5.44 27.39
N GLU A 126 4.52 5.45 27.14
CA GLU A 126 3.86 6.47 26.31
C GLU A 126 3.18 7.59 27.13
N PHE A 127 3.19 7.49 28.45
CA PHE A 127 2.58 8.48 29.33
C PHE A 127 3.06 9.92 29.06
N HIS A 128 4.35 10.10 28.80
CA HIS A 128 4.91 11.40 28.46
C HIS A 128 4.41 11.90 27.10
N LEU A 129 4.33 11.03 26.09
CA LEU A 129 3.84 11.37 24.75
C LEU A 129 2.36 11.77 24.80
N HIS A 130 1.56 11.02 25.57
CA HIS A 130 0.14 11.33 25.78
C HIS A 130 -0.04 12.71 26.45
N ARG A 131 0.72 12.99 27.51
CA ARG A 131 0.66 14.29 28.19
C ARG A 131 1.12 15.46 27.33
N MET A 132 1.97 15.21 26.36
CA MET A 132 2.44 16.19 25.38
C MET A 132 1.49 16.32 24.16
N GLY A 133 0.41 15.55 24.10
CA GLY A 133 -0.50 15.51 22.94
C GLY A 133 0.11 14.86 21.69
N LEU A 134 1.13 14.03 21.85
CA LEU A 134 1.87 13.38 20.78
C LEU A 134 1.42 11.94 20.50
N ASP A 135 0.34 11.51 21.13
CA ASP A 135 -0.27 10.19 20.93
C ASP A 135 -1.11 10.09 19.64
N VAL A 136 -1.35 11.22 18.99
CA VAL A 136 -2.07 11.25 17.70
C VAL A 136 -1.10 11.24 16.51
N THR A 137 -1.34 10.34 15.58
CA THR A 137 -0.45 10.13 14.41
C THR A 137 -0.11 11.41 13.65
N PRO A 138 -1.05 12.33 13.32
CA PRO A 138 -0.70 13.57 12.62
C PRO A 138 0.32 14.43 13.35
N ALA A 139 0.29 14.49 14.69
CA ALA A 139 1.25 15.30 15.45
C ALA A 139 2.67 14.74 15.34
N ARG A 140 2.83 13.41 15.45
CA ARG A 140 4.12 12.74 15.32
C ARG A 140 4.71 12.93 13.92
N ILE A 141 3.88 12.76 12.87
CA ILE A 141 4.30 12.99 11.48
C ILE A 141 4.68 14.46 11.24
N ALA A 142 3.88 15.40 11.73
CA ALA A 142 4.17 16.83 11.59
C ALA A 142 5.52 17.21 12.21
N MET A 143 5.87 16.65 13.36
CA MET A 143 7.17 16.88 13.99
C MET A 143 8.33 16.34 13.13
N ALA A 144 8.18 15.16 12.55
CA ALA A 144 9.20 14.60 11.65
C ALA A 144 9.35 15.45 10.37
N ILE A 145 8.25 15.89 9.79
CA ILE A 145 8.26 16.80 8.63
C ILE A 145 8.89 18.14 8.99
N GLN A 146 8.55 18.75 10.13
CA GLN A 146 9.19 20.00 10.57
C GLN A 146 10.71 19.82 10.74
N ARG A 147 11.14 18.67 11.21
CA ARG A 147 12.57 18.35 11.31
C ARG A 147 13.21 18.29 9.92
N ARG A 148 12.57 17.68 8.94
CA ARG A 148 13.03 17.65 7.55
C ARG A 148 13.06 19.06 6.93
N MET A 149 12.04 19.88 7.18
CA MET A 149 12.02 21.29 6.73
C MET A 149 13.24 22.05 7.27
N HIS A 150 13.62 21.79 8.52
CA HIS A 150 14.83 22.40 9.11
C HIS A 150 16.12 21.86 8.48
N ASP A 151 16.23 20.52 8.32
CA ASP A 151 17.48 19.87 7.91
C ASP A 151 17.74 20.02 6.40
N TYR A 152 16.68 19.97 5.56
CA TYR A 152 16.78 19.93 4.09
C TYR A 152 16.14 21.11 3.38
N GLY A 153 15.51 22.04 4.10
CA GLY A 153 14.84 23.20 3.49
C GLY A 153 13.56 22.84 2.75
N GLU A 154 12.93 21.70 3.08
CA GLU A 154 11.61 21.37 2.55
C GLU A 154 10.58 22.44 2.93
N THR A 155 9.58 22.67 2.08
CA THR A 155 8.57 23.72 2.27
C THR A 155 7.16 23.15 2.27
N PRO A 156 6.17 23.85 2.84
CA PRO A 156 4.77 23.46 2.76
C PRO A 156 4.24 23.29 1.33
N GLU A 157 4.78 24.07 0.38
CA GLU A 157 4.44 24.00 -1.05
C GLU A 157 4.87 22.66 -1.65
N MET A 158 6.05 22.14 -1.28
CA MET A 158 6.51 20.81 -1.73
C MET A 158 5.54 19.72 -1.28
N LEU A 159 5.10 19.76 -0.01
CA LEU A 159 4.08 18.85 0.51
C LEU A 159 2.74 18.99 -0.24
N ALA A 160 2.36 20.24 -0.55
CA ALA A 160 1.11 20.52 -1.26
C ALA A 160 1.15 20.02 -2.70
N VAL A 161 2.31 20.05 -3.37
CA VAL A 161 2.50 19.49 -4.72
C VAL A 161 2.27 17.98 -4.72
N GLU A 162 2.85 17.23 -3.77
CA GLU A 162 2.58 15.79 -3.63
C GLU A 162 1.08 15.51 -3.43
N ALA A 163 0.44 16.25 -2.54
CA ALA A 163 -0.98 16.07 -2.28
C ALA A 163 -1.85 16.43 -3.49
N ALA A 164 -1.60 17.57 -4.15
CA ALA A 164 -2.33 18.00 -5.34
C ALA A 164 -2.19 17.00 -6.50
N GLN A 165 -1.00 16.43 -6.70
CA GLN A 165 -0.76 15.33 -7.65
C GLN A 165 -1.64 14.11 -7.33
N CYS A 166 -1.67 13.66 -6.08
CA CYS A 166 -2.53 12.56 -5.65
C CYS A 166 -4.02 12.84 -5.92
N PHE A 167 -4.52 14.04 -5.61
CA PHE A 167 -5.91 14.41 -5.89
C PHE A 167 -6.21 14.50 -7.38
N GLY A 168 -5.24 14.94 -8.19
CA GLY A 168 -5.35 14.94 -9.64
C GLY A 168 -5.59 13.53 -10.20
N TYR A 169 -4.82 12.55 -9.75
CA TYR A 169 -5.01 11.14 -10.13
C TYR A 169 -6.28 10.53 -9.51
N GLY A 170 -6.56 10.83 -8.25
CA GLY A 170 -7.75 10.36 -7.56
C GLY A 170 -9.06 10.81 -8.24
N ALA A 171 -9.06 11.97 -8.89
CA ALA A 171 -10.20 12.47 -9.66
C ALA A 171 -10.50 11.60 -10.90
N LEU A 172 -9.48 10.94 -11.46
CA LEU A 172 -9.59 10.06 -12.62
C LEU A 172 -9.75 8.58 -12.22
N ASN A 173 -9.51 8.24 -10.95
CA ASN A 173 -9.54 6.87 -10.49
C ASN A 173 -10.99 6.40 -10.19
N PRO A 174 -11.55 5.44 -10.95
CA PRO A 174 -12.90 4.94 -10.70
C PRO A 174 -13.02 4.13 -9.39
N PHE A 175 -11.91 3.71 -8.81
CA PHE A 175 -11.86 2.86 -7.61
C PHE A 175 -11.66 3.64 -6.31
N GLY A 176 -11.48 4.97 -6.40
CA GLY A 176 -11.44 5.89 -5.27
C GLY A 176 -12.76 6.62 -5.03
N PRO A 177 -12.83 7.53 -4.04
CA PRO A 177 -14.04 8.29 -3.70
C PRO A 177 -14.50 9.28 -4.79
N GLN A 178 -13.80 9.39 -5.91
CA GLN A 178 -14.08 10.32 -7.02
C GLN A 178 -14.25 11.77 -6.56
N ARG A 179 -13.26 12.28 -5.85
CA ARG A 179 -13.18 13.68 -5.45
C ARG A 179 -12.61 14.50 -6.59
N PRO A 180 -12.97 15.79 -6.70
CA PRO A 180 -12.36 16.66 -7.70
C PRO A 180 -10.85 16.80 -7.47
N ALA A 181 -10.11 17.06 -8.53
CA ALA A 181 -8.73 17.53 -8.46
C ALA A 181 -8.68 18.83 -7.67
N VAL A 182 -7.56 19.10 -7.01
CA VAL A 182 -7.34 20.31 -6.22
C VAL A 182 -6.00 20.95 -6.62
N THR A 183 -5.93 22.27 -6.49
CA THR A 183 -4.70 23.03 -6.69
C THR A 183 -3.80 22.99 -5.46
N VAL A 184 -2.54 23.38 -5.62
CA VAL A 184 -1.59 23.53 -4.51
C VAL A 184 -2.13 24.52 -3.47
N ASP A 185 -2.68 25.66 -3.90
CA ASP A 185 -3.26 26.66 -3.00
C ASP A 185 -4.46 26.10 -2.21
N GLU A 186 -5.36 25.34 -2.86
CA GLU A 186 -6.47 24.68 -2.19
C GLU A 186 -6.04 23.60 -1.19
N VAL A 187 -4.85 23.00 -1.37
CA VAL A 187 -4.25 22.09 -0.38
C VAL A 187 -3.76 22.91 0.82
N LEU A 188 -3.00 23.96 0.58
CA LEU A 188 -2.45 24.83 1.64
C LEU A 188 -3.55 25.47 2.48
N GLU A 189 -4.63 25.92 1.85
CA GLU A 189 -5.76 26.59 2.49
C GLU A 189 -6.81 25.64 3.09
N SER A 190 -6.62 24.32 3.01
CA SER A 190 -7.63 23.34 3.44
C SER A 190 -7.84 23.23 4.96
N GLY A 191 -7.19 24.09 5.73
CA GLY A 191 -7.25 24.16 7.21
C GLY A 191 -6.22 23.26 7.87
N THR A 192 -5.49 23.82 8.84
CA THR A 192 -4.41 23.15 9.57
C THR A 192 -4.95 22.04 10.47
N VAL A 193 -4.32 20.87 10.37
CA VAL A 193 -4.52 19.74 11.29
C VAL A 193 -3.46 19.78 12.39
N CYS A 194 -2.20 19.78 12.00
CA CYS A 194 -1.02 19.96 12.86
C CYS A 194 0.09 20.50 11.98
N SER A 195 0.54 21.74 12.19
CA SER A 195 1.53 22.40 11.31
C SER A 195 2.77 21.54 11.09
N PRO A 196 3.23 21.38 9.81
CA PRO A 196 2.77 22.04 8.59
C PRO A 196 1.58 21.35 7.87
N LEU A 197 1.07 20.24 8.40
CA LEU A 197 0.03 19.44 7.74
C LEU A 197 -1.32 20.15 7.74
N THR A 198 -1.90 20.27 6.56
CA THR A 198 -3.29 20.68 6.33
C THR A 198 -4.20 19.47 6.11
N ARG A 199 -5.52 19.68 6.08
CA ARG A 199 -6.50 18.60 5.96
C ARG A 199 -6.32 17.75 4.70
N LYS A 200 -5.98 18.36 3.57
CA LYS A 200 -5.75 17.65 2.31
C LYS A 200 -4.37 16.98 2.23
N MET A 201 -3.48 17.27 3.16
CA MET A 201 -2.21 16.57 3.32
C MET A 201 -2.31 15.31 4.20
N CYS A 202 -3.51 14.97 4.68
CA CYS A 202 -3.77 13.80 5.52
C CYS A 202 -4.71 12.83 4.82
N CYS A 203 -4.43 11.54 4.87
CA CYS A 203 -5.31 10.51 4.33
C CYS A 203 -6.66 10.48 5.07
N ASN A 204 -7.69 10.02 4.37
CA ASN A 204 -9.00 9.84 4.95
C ASN A 204 -9.25 8.36 5.28
N SER A 205 -9.83 8.11 6.45
CA SER A 205 -10.43 6.82 6.75
C SER A 205 -11.41 6.40 5.66
N SER A 206 -11.27 5.19 5.14
CA SER A 206 -12.11 4.65 4.07
C SER A 206 -12.48 3.20 4.37
N ASP A 207 -13.64 2.78 3.88
CA ASP A 207 -14.04 1.39 3.82
C ASP A 207 -13.70 0.85 2.44
N GLY A 208 -13.36 -0.42 2.34
CA GLY A 208 -13.08 -1.05 1.05
C GLY A 208 -12.42 -2.42 1.18
N ALA A 209 -12.24 -3.05 0.03
CA ALA A 209 -11.56 -4.32 -0.09
C ALA A 209 -10.83 -4.43 -1.42
N ALA A 210 -9.72 -5.15 -1.42
CA ALA A 210 -9.00 -5.54 -2.63
C ALA A 210 -8.60 -7.02 -2.55
N ALA A 211 -8.53 -7.68 -3.69
CA ALA A 211 -8.21 -9.10 -3.75
C ALA A 211 -7.25 -9.41 -4.90
N ALA A 212 -6.46 -10.47 -4.72
CA ALA A 212 -5.58 -11.02 -5.74
C ALA A 212 -5.66 -12.54 -5.76
N ILE A 213 -5.51 -13.13 -6.94
CA ILE A 213 -5.29 -14.57 -7.12
C ILE A 213 -3.82 -14.78 -7.43
N VAL A 214 -3.16 -15.57 -6.61
CA VAL A 214 -1.75 -15.93 -6.77
C VAL A 214 -1.66 -17.41 -7.16
N MET A 215 -0.89 -17.69 -8.23
CA MET A 215 -0.72 -19.05 -8.74
C MET A 215 0.75 -19.43 -8.93
N SER A 216 1.03 -20.73 -8.87
CA SER A 216 2.29 -21.27 -9.39
C SER A 216 2.36 -21.10 -10.91
N ARG A 217 3.58 -20.99 -11.47
CA ARG A 217 3.80 -20.89 -12.93
C ARG A 217 3.11 -22.03 -13.66
N GLN A 218 3.28 -23.27 -13.16
CA GLN A 218 2.68 -24.44 -13.76
C GLN A 218 1.17 -24.34 -13.82
N LYS A 219 0.53 -23.99 -12.69
CA LYS A 219 -0.93 -23.90 -12.62
C LYS A 219 -1.49 -22.77 -13.46
N ALA A 220 -0.80 -21.63 -13.51
CA ALA A 220 -1.18 -20.52 -14.39
C ALA A 220 -1.12 -20.91 -15.88
N ALA A 221 -0.12 -21.71 -16.29
CA ALA A 221 -0.02 -22.24 -17.64
C ALA A 221 -1.14 -23.25 -17.94
N GLU A 222 -1.39 -24.21 -17.04
CA GLU A 222 -2.46 -25.22 -17.18
C GLU A 222 -3.85 -24.61 -17.33
N LEU A 223 -4.10 -23.48 -16.66
CA LEU A 223 -5.38 -22.78 -16.69
C LEU A 223 -5.46 -21.68 -17.77
N GLY A 224 -4.40 -21.49 -18.58
CA GLY A 224 -4.36 -20.48 -19.62
C GLY A 224 -4.25 -19.04 -19.13
N CYS A 225 -3.87 -18.83 -17.86
CA CYS A 225 -3.76 -17.50 -17.23
C CYS A 225 -2.38 -16.84 -17.43
N LEU A 226 -1.37 -17.60 -17.88
CA LEU A 226 0.03 -17.17 -17.83
C LEU A 226 0.33 -15.95 -18.72
N SER A 227 -0.36 -15.80 -19.84
CA SER A 227 -0.14 -14.68 -20.78
C SER A 227 -0.46 -13.29 -20.19
N ARG A 228 -1.33 -13.25 -19.17
CA ARG A 228 -1.69 -12.03 -18.45
C ARG A 228 -1.11 -12.00 -17.03
N ALA A 229 -0.44 -13.06 -16.62
CA ALA A 229 0.12 -13.15 -15.29
C ALA A 229 1.29 -12.17 -15.08
N VAL A 230 1.39 -11.64 -13.87
CA VAL A 230 2.48 -10.78 -13.45
C VAL A 230 3.32 -11.54 -12.43
N ARG A 231 4.60 -11.69 -12.68
CA ARG A 231 5.53 -12.40 -11.81
C ARG A 231 5.80 -11.60 -10.55
N VAL A 232 5.80 -12.26 -9.40
CA VAL A 232 6.26 -11.68 -8.14
C VAL A 232 7.75 -11.98 -7.99
N ALA A 233 8.58 -10.97 -8.29
CA ALA A 233 10.03 -11.11 -8.32
C ALA A 233 10.67 -10.99 -6.93
N ALA A 234 10.07 -10.18 -6.04
CA ALA A 234 10.53 -10.02 -4.66
C ALA A 234 9.37 -9.85 -3.67
N ILE A 235 9.59 -10.33 -2.44
CA ILE A 235 8.68 -10.24 -1.30
C ILE A 235 9.49 -10.03 -0.02
N ALA A 236 10.11 -8.86 0.12
CA ALA A 236 10.89 -8.50 1.31
C ALA A 236 9.98 -7.98 2.43
N SER A 237 10.37 -8.23 3.67
CA SER A 237 9.68 -7.73 4.86
C SER A 237 10.68 -7.52 5.99
N GLY A 238 10.41 -6.54 6.84
CA GLY A 238 11.22 -6.28 8.02
C GLY A 238 10.46 -5.51 9.10
N SER A 239 11.05 -5.44 10.29
CA SER A 239 10.64 -4.57 11.38
C SER A 239 11.80 -3.64 11.72
N PRO A 240 11.54 -2.43 12.28
CA PRO A 240 12.58 -1.50 12.69
C PRO A 240 13.56 -2.17 13.66
N ASP A 241 14.82 -1.84 13.53
CA ASP A 241 15.85 -2.22 14.49
C ASP A 241 16.02 -1.19 15.62
N ALA A 242 17.03 -1.39 16.49
CA ALA A 242 17.29 -0.49 17.59
C ALA A 242 17.80 0.89 17.12
N GLU A 243 18.46 0.97 15.99
CA GLU A 243 18.97 2.23 15.43
C GLU A 243 17.83 3.08 14.88
N ASP A 244 16.83 2.46 14.25
CA ASP A 244 15.61 3.11 13.79
C ASP A 244 14.83 3.76 14.96
N LEU A 245 14.88 3.17 16.16
CA LEU A 245 14.22 3.69 17.35
C LEU A 245 14.90 4.94 17.96
N VAL A 246 16.16 5.17 17.67
CA VAL A 246 16.92 6.33 18.17
C VAL A 246 16.70 7.58 17.31
N GLY A 247 16.09 7.44 16.15
CA GLY A 247 15.98 8.48 15.12
C GLY A 247 15.09 9.69 15.43
N GLY A 248 14.48 9.79 16.63
CA GLY A 248 13.69 10.96 17.04
C GLY A 248 12.17 10.78 16.99
N PRO A 249 11.40 11.88 17.04
CA PRO A 249 9.95 11.84 17.04
C PRO A 249 9.41 11.15 15.78
N GLY A 250 8.59 10.12 15.95
CA GLY A 250 8.04 9.32 14.85
C GLY A 250 8.66 7.95 14.67
N ALA A 251 9.86 7.69 15.16
CA ALA A 251 10.51 6.39 15.12
C ALA A 251 9.66 5.25 15.72
N HIS A 252 8.81 5.57 16.69
CA HIS A 252 7.92 4.61 17.35
C HIS A 252 6.65 4.25 16.57
N ILE A 253 6.37 4.91 15.45
CA ILE A 253 5.17 4.63 14.64
C ILE A 253 5.48 3.65 13.51
N GLY A 254 6.58 2.93 13.59
CA GLY A 254 6.96 1.92 12.61
C GLY A 254 7.40 2.49 11.28
N GLY A 255 7.86 3.73 11.27
CA GLY A 255 8.38 4.36 10.08
C GLY A 255 9.40 5.40 10.46
N ASP A 256 10.52 5.28 9.86
CA ASP A 256 11.53 6.30 9.79
C ASP A 256 11.03 7.44 8.90
N PHE A 257 10.09 8.22 9.41
CA PHE A 257 9.56 9.40 8.73
C PHE A 257 10.59 10.52 8.55
N ARG A 258 11.82 10.34 9.05
CA ARG A 258 12.88 11.31 8.88
C ARG A 258 13.75 11.02 7.66
N ALA A 259 14.27 9.82 7.54
CA ALA A 259 15.26 9.44 6.53
C ALA A 259 14.91 8.15 5.75
N GLY A 260 13.86 7.43 6.15
CA GLY A 260 13.42 6.21 5.48
C GLY A 260 14.41 5.04 5.57
N ASN A 261 15.22 4.94 6.65
CA ASN A 261 16.24 3.90 6.76
C ASN A 261 15.66 2.50 6.70
N HIS A 262 14.56 2.26 7.41
CA HIS A 262 13.85 0.98 7.36
C HIS A 262 13.33 0.68 5.94
N THR A 263 12.74 1.67 5.28
CA THR A 263 12.32 1.56 3.87
C THR A 263 13.51 1.26 2.96
N ARG A 264 14.63 1.98 3.13
CA ARG A 264 15.87 1.78 2.37
C ARG A 264 16.38 0.36 2.52
N TRP A 265 16.46 -0.13 3.76
CA TRP A 265 16.95 -1.49 4.04
C TRP A 265 16.05 -2.56 3.41
N VAL A 266 14.73 -2.55 3.68
CA VAL A 266 13.82 -3.58 3.17
C VAL A 266 13.70 -3.51 1.65
N THR A 267 13.72 -2.30 1.07
CA THR A 267 13.72 -2.14 -0.39
C THR A 267 15.02 -2.63 -1.02
N GLY A 268 16.17 -2.39 -0.38
CA GLY A 268 17.45 -2.95 -0.79
C GLY A 268 17.43 -4.49 -0.87
N VAL A 269 16.87 -5.14 0.15
CA VAL A 269 16.65 -6.59 0.13
C VAL A 269 15.74 -7.02 -1.03
N ALA A 270 14.68 -6.25 -1.31
CA ALA A 270 13.79 -6.55 -2.44
C ALA A 270 14.51 -6.38 -3.79
N TYR A 271 15.34 -5.38 -3.95
CA TYR A 271 16.17 -5.18 -5.15
C TYR A 271 17.12 -6.36 -5.38
N GLU A 272 17.84 -6.79 -4.34
CA GLU A 272 18.72 -7.95 -4.40
C GLU A 272 17.96 -9.24 -4.79
N MET A 273 16.78 -9.47 -4.19
CA MET A 273 15.94 -10.64 -4.50
C MET A 273 15.47 -10.65 -5.96
N ALA A 274 15.11 -9.49 -6.51
CA ALA A 274 14.62 -9.36 -7.88
C ALA A 274 15.72 -9.23 -8.92
N GLY A 275 16.96 -8.92 -8.50
CA GLY A 275 18.10 -8.67 -9.38
C GLY A 275 17.98 -7.36 -10.15
N VAL A 276 17.41 -6.32 -9.54
CA VAL A 276 17.19 -4.99 -10.12
C VAL A 276 17.71 -3.89 -9.19
N GLY A 277 17.79 -2.66 -9.71
CA GLY A 277 18.11 -1.46 -8.93
C GLY A 277 17.05 -0.37 -9.09
N PRO A 278 17.24 0.78 -8.44
CA PRO A 278 16.30 1.91 -8.52
C PRO A 278 16.02 2.38 -9.95
N ASP A 279 17.01 2.34 -10.83
CA ASP A 279 16.88 2.80 -12.23
C ASP A 279 16.08 1.83 -13.11
N ASP A 280 15.82 0.60 -12.64
CA ASP A 280 15.02 -0.41 -13.35
C ASP A 280 13.53 -0.32 -12.99
N ILE A 281 13.14 0.51 -12.00
CA ILE A 281 11.76 0.63 -11.54
C ILE A 281 10.99 1.63 -12.41
N ASP A 282 9.97 1.15 -13.11
CA ASP A 282 9.13 1.96 -13.99
C ASP A 282 8.02 2.72 -13.25
N LEU A 283 7.52 2.20 -12.12
CA LEU A 283 6.50 2.85 -11.31
C LEU A 283 6.43 2.30 -9.88
N VAL A 284 5.88 3.10 -8.98
CA VAL A 284 5.81 2.79 -7.55
C VAL A 284 4.42 3.06 -6.98
N GLN A 285 3.94 2.14 -6.16
CA GLN A 285 2.87 2.40 -5.18
C GLN A 285 3.50 2.38 -3.79
N CYS A 286 3.54 3.51 -3.11
CA CYS A 286 4.14 3.60 -1.79
C CYS A 286 3.14 4.07 -0.73
N HIS A 287 3.36 3.61 0.48
CA HIS A 287 2.56 3.94 1.66
C HIS A 287 2.86 5.38 2.12
N ALA A 288 2.07 6.31 1.66
CA ALA A 288 2.17 7.74 1.99
C ALA A 288 0.83 8.25 2.56
N PRO A 289 0.52 7.98 3.84
CA PRO A 289 -0.74 8.41 4.45
C PRO A 289 -0.79 9.92 4.74
N PHE A 290 0.34 10.59 4.68
CA PHE A 290 0.50 12.04 4.82
C PHE A 290 1.43 12.56 3.71
N ALA A 291 1.20 13.77 3.24
CA ALA A 291 2.11 14.43 2.31
C ALA A 291 3.51 14.56 2.94
N GLY A 292 4.54 14.40 2.14
CA GLY A 292 5.92 14.18 2.55
C GLY A 292 6.31 12.70 2.58
N GLY A 293 5.34 11.79 2.70
CA GLY A 293 5.61 10.35 2.70
C GLY A 293 6.16 9.85 1.38
N GLY A 294 5.60 10.29 0.26
CA GLY A 294 6.10 9.96 -1.08
C GLY A 294 7.50 10.51 -1.33
N MET A 295 7.79 11.72 -0.81
CA MET A 295 9.12 12.34 -0.89
C MET A 295 10.18 11.49 -0.17
N ILE A 296 9.89 11.07 1.07
CA ILE A 296 10.75 10.18 1.86
C ILE A 296 10.94 8.83 1.18
N CYS A 297 9.86 8.26 0.63
CA CYS A 297 9.94 7.01 -0.12
C CYS A 297 10.83 7.13 -1.36
N ALA A 298 10.74 8.23 -2.12
CA ALA A 298 11.58 8.46 -3.29
C ALA A 298 13.08 8.47 -2.93
N GLU A 299 13.44 9.11 -1.83
CA GLU A 299 14.81 9.13 -1.30
C GLU A 299 15.27 7.74 -0.79
N ALA A 300 14.43 7.11 0.03
CA ALA A 300 14.76 5.85 0.67
C ALA A 300 14.89 4.70 -0.34
N MET A 301 14.12 4.75 -1.42
CA MET A 301 14.17 3.78 -2.52
C MET A 301 15.26 4.08 -3.55
N GLY A 302 15.98 5.21 -3.42
CA GLY A 302 17.12 5.56 -4.26
C GLY A 302 16.78 6.28 -5.56
N PHE A 303 15.57 6.83 -5.73
CA PHE A 303 15.19 7.58 -6.93
C PHE A 303 15.77 8.99 -6.97
N CYS A 304 16.08 9.55 -5.81
CA CYS A 304 16.79 10.80 -5.63
C CYS A 304 17.66 10.76 -4.35
N PRO A 305 18.63 11.67 -4.21
CA PRO A 305 19.42 11.81 -2.98
C PRO A 305 18.55 12.17 -1.77
N GLU A 306 19.04 11.87 -0.57
CA GLU A 306 18.41 12.26 0.69
C GLU A 306 18.29 13.79 0.79
N GLY A 307 17.11 14.28 1.17
CA GLY A 307 16.77 15.72 1.23
C GLY A 307 16.30 16.33 -0.11
N GLU A 308 16.32 15.56 -1.20
CA GLU A 308 15.90 16.04 -2.54
C GLU A 308 14.49 15.57 -2.93
N GLY A 309 13.81 14.81 -2.07
CA GLY A 309 12.47 14.30 -2.36
C GLY A 309 11.44 15.38 -2.69
N GLY A 310 11.49 16.51 -1.99
CA GLY A 310 10.64 17.66 -2.29
C GLY A 310 10.85 18.22 -3.70
N ARG A 311 12.11 18.38 -4.14
CA ARG A 311 12.46 18.79 -5.49
C ARG A 311 12.07 17.77 -6.53
N PHE A 312 12.25 16.47 -6.23
CA PHE A 312 11.84 15.38 -7.11
C PHE A 312 10.35 15.47 -7.50
N PHE A 313 9.48 15.83 -6.56
CA PHE A 313 8.07 16.09 -6.84
C PHE A 313 7.84 17.42 -7.56
N MET A 314 8.50 18.50 -7.13
CA MET A 314 8.38 19.84 -7.77
C MET A 314 8.80 19.83 -9.23
N ASP A 315 9.88 19.11 -9.56
CA ASP A 315 10.42 18.99 -10.92
C ASP A 315 9.62 18.00 -11.78
N GLY A 316 8.59 17.36 -11.21
CA GLY A 316 7.68 16.46 -11.93
C GLY A 316 8.20 15.04 -12.14
N HIS A 317 9.31 14.65 -11.51
CA HIS A 317 9.88 13.30 -11.67
C HIS A 317 8.95 12.20 -11.15
N ALA A 318 8.10 12.50 -10.15
CA ALA A 318 7.10 11.57 -9.60
C ALA A 318 5.78 11.54 -10.38
N ARG A 319 5.62 12.37 -11.41
CA ARG A 319 4.40 12.44 -12.22
C ARG A 319 4.25 11.18 -13.08
N ILE A 320 3.01 10.93 -13.55
CA ILE A 320 2.68 9.78 -14.40
C ILE A 320 3.56 9.70 -15.67
N ASP A 321 4.00 10.82 -16.17
CA ASP A 321 4.89 10.99 -17.32
C ASP A 321 6.34 11.35 -16.92
N GLY A 322 6.64 11.28 -15.62
CA GLY A 322 7.96 11.59 -15.06
C GLY A 322 8.94 10.42 -15.09
N LYS A 323 10.11 10.62 -14.45
CA LYS A 323 11.19 9.62 -14.40
C LYS A 323 10.75 8.33 -13.67
N THR A 324 10.09 8.48 -12.52
CA THR A 324 9.62 7.36 -11.68
C THR A 324 8.24 7.71 -11.12
N PRO A 325 7.15 7.36 -11.82
CA PRO A 325 5.79 7.62 -11.39
C PRO A 325 5.47 7.04 -10.02
N ILE A 326 4.95 7.87 -9.11
CA ILE A 326 4.61 7.47 -7.74
C ILE A 326 3.12 7.70 -7.49
N ASN A 327 2.43 6.67 -6.97
CA ASN A 327 1.04 6.71 -6.54
C ASN A 327 0.07 7.24 -7.61
N THR A 328 0.22 6.75 -8.82
CA THR A 328 -0.53 7.19 -10.01
C THR A 328 -2.03 6.93 -9.95
N ASP A 329 -2.50 6.20 -8.96
CA ASP A 329 -3.93 5.96 -8.67
C ASP A 329 -4.52 6.96 -7.65
N GLY A 330 -3.72 7.93 -7.19
CA GLY A 330 -4.08 8.90 -6.16
C GLY A 330 -3.59 8.53 -4.75
N GLY A 331 -2.96 7.37 -4.59
CA GLY A 331 -2.38 6.93 -3.33
C GLY A 331 -3.37 6.97 -2.16
N LEU A 332 -2.84 6.94 -0.95
CA LEU A 332 -3.65 6.94 0.27
C LEU A 332 -4.39 8.27 0.50
N LEU A 333 -3.84 9.39 0.00
CA LEU A 333 -4.41 10.73 0.17
C LEU A 333 -5.74 10.89 -0.58
N ALA A 334 -5.84 10.37 -1.81
CA ALA A 334 -7.00 10.58 -2.67
C ALA A 334 -7.80 9.32 -2.96
N ARG A 335 -7.14 8.17 -3.25
CA ARG A 335 -7.82 6.87 -3.40
C ARG A 335 -8.48 6.45 -2.09
N GLY A 336 -7.85 6.74 -0.95
CA GLY A 336 -8.31 6.34 0.38
C GLY A 336 -7.46 5.23 0.99
N HIS A 337 -7.67 5.01 2.31
CA HIS A 337 -6.83 4.15 3.11
C HIS A 337 -7.64 3.22 4.04
N PRO A 338 -8.32 2.19 3.49
CA PRO A 338 -8.80 1.08 4.32
C PRO A 338 -7.59 0.23 4.72
N LEU A 339 -7.27 0.14 6.02
CA LEU A 339 -5.99 -0.37 6.53
C LEU A 339 -5.64 -1.74 5.94
N GLY A 340 -6.51 -2.73 6.14
CA GLY A 340 -6.27 -4.08 5.66
C GLY A 340 -6.26 -4.22 4.13
N ALA A 341 -6.96 -3.34 3.40
CA ALA A 341 -7.06 -3.43 1.95
C ALA A 341 -5.91 -2.75 1.21
N THR A 342 -5.22 -1.79 1.83
CA THR A 342 -4.27 -0.89 1.14
C THR A 342 -3.17 -1.64 0.42
N GLY A 343 -2.46 -2.57 1.07
CA GLY A 343 -1.35 -3.29 0.44
C GLY A 343 -1.80 -4.19 -0.73
N VAL A 344 -3.00 -4.77 -0.67
CA VAL A 344 -3.54 -5.54 -1.80
C VAL A 344 -4.02 -4.62 -2.94
N ALA A 345 -4.50 -3.41 -2.61
CA ALA A 345 -4.85 -2.41 -3.62
C ALA A 345 -3.63 -1.85 -4.36
N GLU A 346 -2.48 -1.78 -3.72
CA GLU A 346 -1.20 -1.50 -4.39
C GLU A 346 -0.87 -2.58 -5.41
N ILE A 347 -1.00 -3.87 -5.04
CA ILE A 347 -0.83 -5.00 -5.97
C ILE A 347 -1.86 -4.95 -7.12
N PHE A 348 -3.12 -4.60 -6.82
CA PHE A 348 -4.16 -4.42 -7.83
C PHE A 348 -3.75 -3.37 -8.87
N GLU A 349 -3.34 -2.20 -8.44
CA GLU A 349 -2.96 -1.11 -9.34
C GLU A 349 -1.72 -1.47 -10.16
N LEU A 350 -0.64 -1.94 -9.51
CA LEU A 350 0.59 -2.31 -10.21
C LEU A 350 0.38 -3.44 -11.23
N THR A 351 -0.45 -4.42 -10.90
CA THR A 351 -0.78 -5.50 -11.84
C THR A 351 -1.49 -4.95 -13.08
N ARG A 352 -2.43 -4.00 -12.92
CA ARG A 352 -3.11 -3.35 -14.04
C ARG A 352 -2.16 -2.53 -14.89
N GLN A 353 -1.29 -1.75 -14.26
CA GLN A 353 -0.28 -0.93 -14.95
C GLN A 353 0.65 -1.79 -15.80
N LEU A 354 1.19 -2.87 -15.25
CA LEU A 354 2.06 -3.81 -15.94
C LEU A 354 1.35 -4.53 -17.10
N ARG A 355 0.03 -4.70 -17.03
CA ARG A 355 -0.81 -5.30 -18.10
C ARG A 355 -1.21 -4.32 -19.18
N GLY A 356 -1.05 -3.03 -18.97
CA GLY A 356 -1.58 -1.98 -19.86
C GLY A 356 -3.07 -1.70 -19.63
N ASP A 357 -3.62 -2.09 -18.49
CA ASP A 357 -5.03 -1.93 -18.10
C ASP A 357 -5.27 -0.69 -17.22
N GLY A 358 -4.30 0.21 -17.09
CA GLY A 358 -4.37 1.41 -16.24
C GLY A 358 -5.42 2.45 -16.69
N GLY A 359 -5.93 2.34 -17.94
CA GLY A 359 -6.92 3.26 -18.47
C GLY A 359 -6.41 4.70 -18.55
N ALA A 360 -7.18 5.67 -18.05
CA ALA A 360 -6.78 7.08 -18.05
C ALA A 360 -5.53 7.38 -17.18
N LEU A 361 -5.16 6.45 -16.30
CA LEU A 361 -4.00 6.55 -15.40
C LEU A 361 -2.86 5.59 -15.82
N GLN A 362 -2.88 5.09 -17.05
CA GLN A 362 -1.81 4.23 -17.55
C GLN A 362 -0.49 5.00 -17.64
N VAL A 363 0.54 4.49 -16.96
CA VAL A 363 1.90 4.99 -17.09
C VAL A 363 2.38 4.74 -18.52
N PRO A 364 2.91 5.77 -19.21
CA PRO A 364 3.45 5.62 -20.57
C PRO A 364 4.65 4.69 -20.63
N GLY A 365 5.04 4.26 -21.83
CA GLY A 365 6.30 3.50 -22.06
C GLY A 365 6.22 2.00 -21.83
N ASN A 366 5.02 1.42 -21.56
CA ASN A 366 4.85 -0.01 -21.35
C ASN A 366 5.67 -0.54 -20.15
N PRO A 367 5.35 -0.14 -18.92
CA PRO A 367 6.11 -0.49 -17.73
C PRO A 367 6.25 -2.00 -17.55
N ARG A 368 7.43 -2.45 -17.09
CA ARG A 368 7.81 -3.86 -16.92
C ARG A 368 8.15 -4.22 -15.49
N VAL A 369 8.61 -3.27 -14.69
CA VAL A 369 9.04 -3.47 -13.29
C VAL A 369 8.33 -2.48 -12.39
N ALA A 370 7.61 -2.98 -11.40
CA ALA A 370 6.83 -2.16 -10.50
C ALA A 370 7.12 -2.51 -9.04
N LEU A 371 7.12 -1.50 -8.16
CA LEU A 371 7.39 -1.65 -6.74
C LEU A 371 6.19 -1.26 -5.90
N ALA A 372 5.74 -2.17 -5.03
CA ALA A 372 4.77 -1.92 -3.97
C ALA A 372 5.49 -1.82 -2.63
N HIS A 373 5.21 -0.77 -1.87
CA HIS A 373 5.74 -0.55 -0.53
C HIS A 373 4.63 -0.22 0.43
N ASN A 374 4.47 -1.06 1.45
CA ASN A 374 3.40 -0.89 2.42
C ASN A 374 3.93 -1.04 3.85
N THR A 375 3.70 -0.03 4.69
CA THR A 375 4.13 -0.04 6.09
C THR A 375 2.95 -0.07 7.04
N GLY A 376 3.09 -0.85 8.09
CA GLY A 376 2.20 -0.85 9.26
C GLY A 376 2.96 -0.39 10.49
N LEU A 377 2.32 -0.39 11.66
CA LEU A 377 2.97 -0.09 12.93
C LEU A 377 4.02 -1.18 13.25
N GLY A 378 5.29 -0.87 13.01
CA GLY A 378 6.41 -1.78 13.26
C GLY A 378 6.63 -2.89 12.23
N CYS A 379 5.96 -2.86 11.08
CA CYS A 379 6.18 -3.81 9.99
C CYS A 379 6.18 -3.09 8.63
N LEU A 380 7.06 -3.53 7.73
CA LEU A 380 7.15 -3.03 6.38
C LEU A 380 7.25 -4.20 5.42
N ASN A 381 6.53 -4.12 4.30
CA ASN A 381 6.60 -5.07 3.21
C ASN A 381 6.90 -4.34 1.90
N THR A 382 7.88 -4.85 1.15
CA THR A 382 8.20 -4.37 -0.20
C THR A 382 8.13 -5.53 -1.17
N HIS A 383 7.36 -5.36 -2.23
CA HIS A 383 7.18 -6.35 -3.28
C HIS A 383 7.58 -5.78 -4.63
N ILE A 384 8.27 -6.56 -5.44
CA ILE A 384 8.58 -6.20 -6.83
C ILE A 384 7.82 -7.13 -7.75
N LEU A 385 7.05 -6.54 -8.64
CA LEU A 385 6.26 -7.19 -9.66
C LEU A 385 6.88 -6.96 -11.02
N MET A 386 6.93 -7.99 -11.85
CA MET A 386 7.52 -7.92 -13.19
C MET A 386 6.59 -8.54 -14.23
N ARG A 387 6.58 -7.93 -15.41
CA ARG A 387 5.97 -8.51 -16.60
C ARG A 387 7.06 -8.90 -17.58
N ASP A 388 7.19 -10.20 -17.83
CA ASP A 388 8.16 -10.79 -18.77
C ASP A 388 7.79 -10.50 -20.23
#